data_e79138186e4c3bf7a69e28fbac8e4733
#
_entry.id   e79138186e4c3bf7a69e28fbac8e4733
#
_cell.length_a   1.000
_cell.length_b   1.000
_cell.length_c   1.000
_cell.angle_alpha   90.00
_cell.angle_beta   90.00
_cell.angle_gamma   90.00
#
_symmetry.space_group_name_H-M   'P 1'
#
loop_
_entity.id
_entity.type
_entity.pdbx_description
1 polymer ?
#
loop_
_entity_poly.entity_id
_entity_poly.type
_entity_poly.pdbx_seq_one_letter_code
_entity_poly.pdbx_strand_id
1 'polypeptide(L)'
;MINVVIKILNSLTLLLVYMGISNPIIAQTAVDFGQDGKPKHNIFSFRAQSWQDHFKNLNRGAILVDTKTRSLHYWNKNGTEYKVFPTSVPLNKELTRLGYTKVTKKVVGPEWRPTKKMRERDPQLPEFMPPGPDNPLGSHALYLSWPSYRIHGTSDTRKIGRQSSSGCVGLYNEQIEELFNLVEIGTPVRIL
;
A
#
# COMPACT_ATOMS: atom_id res chain seq x y z
N MET A 1 -53.49 -49.06 41.16
CA MET A 1 -52.18 -49.66 40.76
C MET A 1 -51.71 -48.88 39.53
N ILE A 2 -50.78 -47.92 39.73
CA ILE A 2 -50.38 -46.97 38.71
C ILE A 2 -48.96 -47.29 38.30
N ASN A 3 -48.76 -47.66 37.04
CA ASN A 3 -47.43 -47.91 36.45
C ASN A 3 -46.76 -46.57 36.09
N VAL A 4 -45.62 -46.31 36.75
CA VAL A 4 -44.77 -45.18 36.40
C VAL A 4 -43.70 -45.66 35.39
N VAL A 5 -43.78 -45.17 34.18
CA VAL A 5 -42.77 -45.37 33.13
C VAL A 5 -41.76 -44.25 33.20
N ILE A 6 -40.52 -44.57 33.62
CA ILE A 6 -39.41 -43.64 33.64
C ILE A 6 -38.82 -43.59 32.22
N LYS A 7 -38.95 -42.43 31.55
CA LYS A 7 -38.22 -42.15 30.30
C LYS A 7 -36.85 -41.61 30.64
N ILE A 8 -35.82 -42.38 30.31
CA ILE A 8 -34.44 -41.96 30.32
C ILE A 8 -34.19 -41.14 29.05
N LEU A 9 -33.99 -39.85 29.19
CA LEU A 9 -33.56 -38.98 28.10
C LEU A 9 -32.00 -39.04 28.04
N ASN A 10 -31.49 -39.71 27.01
CA ASN A 10 -30.07 -39.64 26.67
C ASN A 10 -29.80 -38.28 26.01
N SER A 11 -29.17 -37.37 26.76
CA SER A 11 -28.62 -36.12 26.23
C SER A 11 -27.29 -36.41 25.52
N LEU A 12 -27.35 -36.57 24.20
CA LEU A 12 -26.16 -36.61 23.35
C LEU A 12 -25.67 -35.19 23.09
N THR A 13 -24.70 -34.72 23.86
CA THR A 13 -24.08 -33.41 23.66
C THR A 13 -23.17 -33.49 22.42
N LEU A 14 -23.68 -32.99 21.28
CA LEU A 14 -22.93 -32.88 20.03
C LEU A 14 -21.93 -31.72 20.18
N LEU A 15 -20.66 -32.03 20.43
CA LEU A 15 -19.56 -31.07 20.46
C LEU A 15 -19.25 -30.64 19.02
N LEU A 16 -19.82 -29.53 18.57
CA LEU A 16 -19.48 -28.91 17.29
C LEU A 16 -18.06 -28.30 17.43
N VAL A 17 -17.08 -29.02 16.93
CA VAL A 17 -15.73 -28.46 16.71
C VAL A 17 -15.84 -27.47 15.56
N TYR A 18 -15.88 -26.18 15.89
CA TYR A 18 -15.76 -25.09 14.91
C TYR A 18 -14.31 -25.07 14.39
N MET A 19 -14.04 -25.80 13.31
CA MET A 19 -12.81 -25.58 12.53
C MET A 19 -12.97 -24.22 11.87
N GLY A 20 -12.29 -23.20 12.45
CA GLY A 20 -12.17 -21.89 11.88
C GLY A 20 -11.44 -21.97 10.54
N ILE A 21 -12.20 -22.09 9.45
CA ILE A 21 -11.68 -21.88 8.11
C ILE A 21 -11.43 -20.37 8.00
N SER A 22 -10.20 -19.96 8.20
CA SER A 22 -9.75 -18.60 7.88
C SER A 22 -9.84 -18.45 6.35
N ASN A 23 -10.94 -17.91 5.88
CA ASN A 23 -11.05 -17.50 4.48
C ASN A 23 -9.97 -16.44 4.21
N PRO A 24 -9.12 -16.60 3.19
CA PRO A 24 -8.21 -15.56 2.81
C PRO A 24 -9.04 -14.33 2.42
N ILE A 25 -8.86 -13.24 3.16
CA ILE A 25 -9.45 -11.94 2.79
C ILE A 25 -8.80 -11.53 1.49
N ILE A 26 -9.51 -11.69 0.39
CA ILE A 26 -9.12 -11.13 -0.90
C ILE A 26 -9.49 -9.64 -0.81
N ALA A 27 -8.48 -8.78 -0.69
CA ALA A 27 -8.69 -7.35 -0.80
C ALA A 27 -9.12 -7.05 -2.24
N GLN A 28 -10.42 -6.92 -2.46
CA GLN A 28 -10.96 -6.40 -3.71
C GLN A 28 -10.88 -4.88 -3.63
N THR A 29 -9.99 -4.28 -4.42
CA THR A 29 -10.09 -2.85 -4.71
C THR A 29 -11.34 -2.65 -5.57
N ALA A 30 -12.28 -1.83 -5.10
CA ALA A 30 -13.41 -1.42 -5.92
C ALA A 30 -12.86 -0.74 -7.20
N VAL A 31 -13.29 -1.22 -8.37
CA VAL A 31 -12.91 -0.61 -9.63
C VAL A 31 -13.76 0.64 -9.82
N ASP A 32 -13.13 1.82 -9.82
CA ASP A 32 -13.80 3.09 -10.13
C ASP A 32 -13.90 3.22 -11.66
N PHE A 33 -15.12 3.35 -12.15
CA PHE A 33 -15.40 3.52 -13.58
C PHE A 33 -15.63 5.01 -13.90
N GLY A 34 -15.02 5.49 -14.98
CA GLY A 34 -15.32 6.80 -15.52
C GLY A 34 -16.74 6.89 -16.08
N GLN A 35 -17.18 8.11 -16.45
CA GLN A 35 -18.50 8.35 -17.03
C GLN A 35 -18.72 7.62 -18.38
N ASP A 36 -17.62 7.21 -19.04
CA ASP A 36 -17.60 6.41 -20.28
C ASP A 36 -17.71 4.89 -20.04
N GLY A 37 -17.92 4.46 -18.80
CA GLY A 37 -18.02 3.05 -18.41
C GLY A 37 -16.70 2.29 -18.46
N LYS A 38 -15.56 2.97 -18.70
CA LYS A 38 -14.23 2.35 -18.68
C LYS A 38 -13.62 2.47 -17.29
N PRO A 39 -12.78 1.49 -16.87
CA PRO A 39 -12.03 1.62 -15.64
C PRO A 39 -11.19 2.90 -15.67
N LYS A 40 -11.34 3.73 -14.66
CA LYS A 40 -10.58 4.98 -14.49
C LYS A 40 -9.08 4.73 -14.31
N HIS A 41 -8.75 3.54 -13.79
CA HIS A 41 -7.38 3.08 -13.54
C HIS A 41 -7.16 1.66 -14.08
N ASN A 42 -5.90 1.27 -14.19
CA ASN A 42 -5.56 -0.12 -14.50
C ASN A 42 -6.16 -1.06 -13.43
N ILE A 43 -6.71 -2.20 -13.89
CA ILE A 43 -7.23 -3.23 -13.00
C ILE A 43 -6.06 -4.06 -12.50
N PHE A 44 -5.95 -4.23 -11.18
CA PHE A 44 -4.92 -5.03 -10.52
C PHE A 44 -5.54 -6.09 -9.63
N SER A 45 -4.87 -7.23 -9.55
CA SER A 45 -5.20 -8.29 -8.61
C SER A 45 -4.00 -8.53 -7.70
N PHE A 46 -4.18 -8.36 -6.39
CA PHE A 46 -3.12 -8.51 -5.39
C PHE A 46 -3.43 -9.64 -4.42
N ARG A 47 -2.38 -10.34 -3.98
CA ARG A 47 -2.45 -11.27 -2.88
C ARG A 47 -2.34 -10.51 -1.56
N ALA A 48 -3.26 -10.76 -0.64
CA ALA A 48 -3.17 -10.24 0.72
C ALA A 48 -1.86 -10.70 1.38
N GLN A 49 -1.23 -9.81 2.13
CA GLN A 49 -0.01 -10.07 2.89
C GLN A 49 -0.33 -10.09 4.39
N SER A 50 0.44 -10.85 5.16
CA SER A 50 0.38 -10.83 6.61
C SER A 50 1.45 -9.87 7.14
N TRP A 51 1.07 -8.91 7.97
CA TRP A 51 2.03 -7.97 8.54
C TRP A 51 3.05 -8.64 9.46
N GLN A 52 2.70 -9.76 10.11
CA GLN A 52 3.57 -10.52 11.02
C GLN A 52 4.83 -11.05 10.32
N ASP A 53 4.75 -11.31 9.02
CA ASP A 53 5.90 -11.76 8.22
C ASP A 53 6.91 -10.64 7.96
N HIS A 54 6.53 -9.39 8.24
CA HIS A 54 7.29 -8.22 7.83
C HIS A 54 7.63 -7.27 8.99
N PHE A 55 6.83 -7.25 10.07
CA PHE A 55 6.97 -6.28 11.15
C PHE A 55 6.81 -6.97 12.51
N LYS A 56 7.52 -6.47 13.53
CA LYS A 56 7.42 -6.98 14.91
C LYS A 56 6.13 -6.57 15.61
N ASN A 57 5.58 -5.42 15.26
CA ASN A 57 4.34 -4.87 15.81
C ASN A 57 3.78 -3.79 14.88
N LEU A 58 2.56 -3.34 15.16
CA LEU A 58 1.87 -2.27 14.44
C LEU A 58 1.65 -1.01 15.29
N ASN A 59 2.50 -0.71 16.26
CA ASN A 59 2.32 0.43 17.17
C ASN A 59 2.13 1.79 16.46
N ARG A 60 2.58 1.92 15.21
CA ARG A 60 2.42 3.10 14.35
C ARG A 60 1.84 2.75 12.99
N GLY A 61 1.10 1.63 12.89
CA GLY A 61 0.76 1.03 11.60
C GLY A 61 2.01 0.54 10.88
N ALA A 62 1.88 0.14 9.63
CA ALA A 62 3.02 -0.32 8.81
C ALA A 62 2.73 -0.18 7.31
N ILE A 63 3.77 0.02 6.52
CA ILE A 63 3.72 0.01 5.05
C ILE A 63 4.68 -1.04 4.52
N LEU A 64 4.20 -1.92 3.67
CA LEU A 64 5.01 -2.85 2.89
C LEU A 64 4.92 -2.46 1.40
N VAL A 65 6.05 -2.31 0.76
CA VAL A 65 6.13 -2.17 -0.71
C VAL A 65 6.75 -3.43 -1.28
N ASP A 66 5.97 -4.17 -2.06
CA ASP A 66 6.45 -5.31 -2.84
C ASP A 66 6.77 -4.85 -4.26
N THR A 67 8.06 -4.76 -4.57
CA THR A 67 8.52 -4.31 -5.89
C THR A 67 8.27 -5.32 -7.00
N LYS A 68 8.12 -6.61 -6.67
CA LYS A 68 7.83 -7.67 -7.65
C LYS A 68 6.38 -7.63 -8.09
N THR A 69 5.45 -7.53 -7.15
CA THR A 69 4.01 -7.42 -7.43
C THR A 69 3.58 -6.00 -7.72
N ARG A 70 4.44 -5.01 -7.49
CA ARG A 70 4.17 -3.59 -7.68
C ARG A 70 2.95 -3.13 -6.90
N SER A 71 2.93 -3.52 -5.62
CA SER A 71 1.88 -3.22 -4.67
C SER A 71 2.42 -2.55 -3.41
N LEU A 72 1.62 -1.67 -2.83
CA LEU A 72 1.84 -1.12 -1.51
C LEU A 72 0.71 -1.61 -0.60
N HIS A 73 1.09 -2.21 0.53
CA HIS A 73 0.19 -2.70 1.56
C HIS A 73 0.30 -1.82 2.78
N TYR A 74 -0.82 -1.45 3.37
CA TYR A 74 -0.91 -0.67 4.59
C TYR A 74 -1.73 -1.39 5.64
N TRP A 75 -1.28 -1.35 6.88
CA TRP A 75 -2.02 -1.77 8.07
C TRP A 75 -2.06 -0.62 9.08
N ASN A 76 -3.22 -0.39 9.68
CA ASN A 76 -3.36 0.56 10.77
C ASN A 76 -2.73 0.03 12.08
N LYS A 77 -2.72 0.86 13.13
CA LYS A 77 -2.11 0.52 14.45
C LYS A 77 -2.63 -0.77 15.08
N ASN A 78 -3.86 -1.13 14.83
CA ASN A 78 -4.51 -2.29 15.46
C ASN A 78 -4.57 -3.51 14.52
N GLY A 79 -4.13 -3.37 13.27
CA GLY A 79 -4.26 -4.41 12.24
C GLY A 79 -5.70 -4.69 11.82
N THR A 80 -6.66 -3.84 12.20
CA THR A 80 -8.09 -3.98 11.86
C THR A 80 -8.43 -3.41 10.49
N GLU A 81 -7.58 -2.55 9.96
CA GLU A 81 -7.70 -1.99 8.62
C GLU A 81 -6.49 -2.38 7.79
N TYR A 82 -6.76 -2.91 6.62
CA TYR A 82 -5.77 -3.32 5.64
C TYR A 82 -6.14 -2.76 4.27
N LYS A 83 -5.19 -2.11 3.62
CA LYS A 83 -5.37 -1.54 2.28
C LYS A 83 -4.24 -1.98 1.36
N VAL A 84 -4.58 -2.12 0.07
CA VAL A 84 -3.61 -2.45 -0.99
C VAL A 84 -3.76 -1.44 -2.11
N PHE A 85 -2.63 -0.90 -2.57
CA PHE A 85 -2.57 0.05 -3.67
C PHE A 85 -1.62 -0.44 -4.76
N PRO A 86 -1.98 -0.32 -6.04
CA PRO A 86 -1.02 -0.48 -7.14
C PRO A 86 0.01 0.64 -7.10
N THR A 87 1.26 0.31 -7.38
CA THR A 87 2.32 1.31 -7.36
C THR A 87 3.21 1.26 -8.60
N SER A 88 3.84 2.39 -8.94
CA SER A 88 5.07 2.36 -9.71
C SER A 88 6.25 2.07 -8.78
N VAL A 89 7.23 1.32 -9.27
CA VAL A 89 8.42 0.94 -8.52
C VAL A 89 9.68 1.28 -9.32
N PRO A 90 10.88 1.23 -8.72
CA PRO A 90 12.11 1.55 -9.42
C PRO A 90 12.31 0.74 -10.70
N LEU A 91 12.87 1.40 -11.73
CA LEU A 91 13.03 0.87 -13.08
C LEU A 91 13.92 -0.38 -13.14
N ASN A 92 14.94 -0.44 -12.28
CA ASN A 92 15.92 -1.52 -12.24
C ASN A 92 16.47 -1.73 -10.82
N LYS A 93 17.32 -2.74 -10.66
CA LYS A 93 17.91 -3.11 -9.36
C LYS A 93 18.84 -2.03 -8.79
N GLU A 94 19.55 -1.32 -9.63
CA GLU A 94 20.51 -0.26 -9.26
C GLU A 94 19.83 0.95 -8.64
N LEU A 95 18.56 1.18 -9.00
CA LEU A 95 17.70 2.23 -8.46
C LEU A 95 16.84 1.74 -7.29
N THR A 96 16.82 0.42 -7.04
CA THR A 96 15.97 -0.19 -6.01
C THR A 96 16.76 -0.35 -4.71
N ARG A 97 16.30 0.29 -3.65
CA ARG A 97 16.79 0.05 -2.30
C ARG A 97 15.80 -0.79 -1.54
N LEU A 98 16.23 -1.96 -1.08
CA LEU A 98 15.43 -2.89 -0.29
C LEU A 98 15.74 -2.76 1.20
N GLY A 99 14.81 -3.17 2.06
CA GLY A 99 15.00 -3.16 3.51
C GLY A 99 14.02 -2.28 4.26
N TYR A 100 14.40 -1.90 5.49
CA TYR A 100 13.55 -1.12 6.39
C TYR A 100 13.91 0.36 6.39
N THR A 101 12.87 1.18 6.40
CA THR A 101 12.92 2.63 6.54
C THR A 101 11.70 3.10 7.33
N LYS A 102 11.47 4.39 7.44
CA LYS A 102 10.29 4.96 8.10
C LYS A 102 9.90 6.28 7.46
N VAL A 103 8.65 6.67 7.62
CA VAL A 103 8.17 8.00 7.23
C VAL A 103 8.76 9.05 8.17
N THR A 104 9.38 10.08 7.61
CA THR A 104 10.03 11.16 8.37
C THR A 104 9.37 12.51 8.17
N LYS A 105 8.67 12.71 7.06
CA LYS A 105 7.99 13.97 6.73
C LYS A 105 6.80 13.68 5.80
N LYS A 106 5.75 14.47 5.96
CA LYS A 106 4.54 14.45 5.11
C LYS A 106 4.39 15.82 4.47
N VAL A 107 4.13 15.88 3.16
CA VAL A 107 4.01 17.15 2.41
C VAL A 107 2.82 17.07 1.47
N VAL A 108 1.93 18.06 1.56
CA VAL A 108 0.89 18.34 0.57
C VAL A 108 1.48 19.30 -0.46
N GLY A 109 1.27 19.03 -1.74
CA GLY A 109 1.85 19.84 -2.81
C GLY A 109 3.40 19.84 -2.77
N PRO A 110 4.05 18.69 -2.97
CA PRO A 110 5.50 18.63 -2.91
C PRO A 110 6.15 19.36 -4.08
N GLU A 111 7.25 20.05 -3.82
CA GLU A 111 8.16 20.52 -4.86
C GLU A 111 8.99 19.36 -5.41
N TRP A 112 9.30 19.40 -6.69
CA TRP A 112 10.21 18.43 -7.29
C TRP A 112 11.52 19.08 -7.75
N ARG A 113 12.61 18.48 -7.33
CA ARG A 113 13.96 18.80 -7.82
C ARG A 113 14.61 17.51 -8.28
N PRO A 114 14.91 17.35 -9.57
CA PRO A 114 15.60 16.17 -10.06
C PRO A 114 16.99 16.07 -9.42
N THR A 115 17.40 14.85 -9.11
CA THR A 115 18.73 14.58 -8.58
C THR A 115 19.79 14.83 -9.68
N LYS A 116 21.06 15.04 -9.27
CA LYS A 116 22.16 15.17 -10.23
C LYS A 116 22.18 14.00 -11.23
N LYS A 117 22.04 12.76 -10.75
CA LYS A 117 21.99 11.56 -11.61
C LYS A 117 20.80 11.56 -12.59
N MET A 118 19.67 12.15 -12.23
CA MET A 118 18.53 12.27 -13.15
C MET A 118 18.84 13.26 -14.26
N ARG A 119 19.44 14.41 -13.96
CA ARG A 119 19.86 15.42 -14.94
C ARG A 119 21.02 14.95 -15.82
N GLU A 120 21.91 14.13 -15.30
CA GLU A 120 22.96 13.48 -16.10
C GLU A 120 22.38 12.53 -17.15
N ARG A 121 21.26 11.84 -16.84
CA ARG A 121 20.57 10.96 -17.80
C ARG A 121 19.65 11.70 -18.76
N ASP A 122 19.09 12.83 -18.30
CA ASP A 122 18.19 13.68 -19.08
C ASP A 122 18.48 15.15 -18.75
N PRO A 123 19.35 15.80 -19.55
CA PRO A 123 19.71 17.21 -19.37
C PRO A 123 18.57 18.21 -19.60
N GLN A 124 17.45 17.77 -20.19
CA GLN A 124 16.27 18.62 -20.42
C GLN A 124 15.38 18.77 -19.17
N LEU A 125 15.65 18.01 -18.11
CA LEU A 125 14.88 18.15 -16.88
C LEU A 125 15.08 19.52 -16.24
N PRO A 126 14.00 20.17 -15.77
CA PRO A 126 14.08 21.47 -15.10
C PRO A 126 14.86 21.32 -13.79
N GLU A 127 15.52 22.37 -13.34
CA GLU A 127 16.19 22.38 -12.03
C GLU A 127 15.19 22.29 -10.89
N PHE A 128 13.99 22.81 -11.09
CA PHE A 128 12.93 22.90 -10.11
C PHE A 128 11.56 22.86 -10.78
N MET A 129 10.60 22.19 -10.12
CA MET A 129 9.20 22.24 -10.50
C MET A 129 8.36 22.49 -9.23
N PRO A 130 7.53 23.55 -9.22
CA PRO A 130 6.64 23.87 -8.11
C PRO A 130 5.53 22.82 -7.99
N PRO A 131 4.75 22.82 -6.88
CA PRO A 131 3.52 22.06 -6.80
C PRO A 131 2.58 22.39 -7.97
N GLY A 132 1.91 21.38 -8.51
CA GLY A 132 0.98 21.56 -9.62
C GLY A 132 0.66 20.25 -10.34
N PRO A 133 -0.26 20.30 -11.31
CA PRO A 133 -0.76 19.12 -12.02
C PRO A 133 0.34 18.39 -12.80
N ASP A 134 1.35 19.11 -13.29
CA ASP A 134 2.45 18.53 -14.06
C ASP A 134 3.60 18.00 -13.19
N ASN A 135 3.56 18.27 -11.86
CA ASN A 135 4.61 17.85 -10.96
C ASN A 135 4.66 16.31 -10.84
N PRO A 136 5.80 15.67 -11.15
CA PRO A 136 5.92 14.22 -11.13
C PRO A 136 5.71 13.56 -9.76
N LEU A 137 5.73 14.34 -8.66
CA LEU A 137 5.44 13.86 -7.31
C LEU A 137 3.94 13.92 -6.97
N GLY A 138 3.10 14.48 -7.86
CA GLY A 138 1.65 14.55 -7.68
C GLY A 138 1.23 15.42 -6.49
N SER A 139 0.08 15.08 -5.89
CA SER A 139 -0.59 15.88 -4.87
C SER A 139 0.03 15.81 -3.48
N HIS A 140 0.58 14.65 -3.09
CA HIS A 140 1.09 14.37 -1.74
C HIS A 140 2.37 13.55 -1.78
N ALA A 141 3.23 13.70 -0.76
CA ALA A 141 4.42 12.89 -0.61
C ALA A 141 4.72 12.53 0.86
N LEU A 142 5.08 11.26 1.08
CA LEU A 142 5.64 10.72 2.31
C LEU A 142 7.14 10.55 2.11
N TYR A 143 7.94 11.35 2.81
CA TYR A 143 9.40 11.26 2.75
C TYR A 143 9.89 10.15 3.67
N LEU A 144 10.81 9.34 3.18
CA LEU A 144 11.40 8.24 3.93
C LEU A 144 12.71 8.67 4.59
N SER A 145 13.19 7.89 5.57
CA SER A 145 14.47 8.15 6.22
C SER A 145 15.69 7.95 5.29
N TRP A 146 15.49 7.31 4.14
CA TRP A 146 16.51 7.21 3.12
C TRP A 146 16.55 8.48 2.26
N PRO A 147 17.74 9.05 2.00
CA PRO A 147 17.88 10.22 1.15
C PRO A 147 17.22 10.02 -0.21
N SER A 148 16.43 11.01 -0.64
CA SER A 148 15.76 11.04 -1.95
C SER A 148 14.67 9.98 -2.19
N TYR A 149 14.35 9.13 -1.21
CA TYR A 149 13.27 8.14 -1.32
C TYR A 149 11.95 8.70 -0.78
N ARG A 150 10.87 8.47 -1.53
CA ARG A 150 9.51 8.94 -1.22
C ARG A 150 8.47 7.93 -1.68
N ILE A 151 7.32 7.94 -1.00
CA ILE A 151 6.05 7.43 -1.52
C ILE A 151 5.25 8.67 -1.88
N HIS A 152 4.76 8.79 -3.12
CA HIS A 152 4.19 10.03 -3.63
C HIS A 152 3.11 9.79 -4.69
N GLY A 153 2.33 10.80 -5.03
CA GLY A 153 1.41 10.80 -6.15
C GLY A 153 2.12 10.80 -7.51
N THR A 154 1.38 11.01 -8.58
CA THR A 154 1.98 11.14 -9.90
C THR A 154 1.13 12.01 -10.82
N SER A 155 1.77 12.77 -11.70
CA SER A 155 1.12 13.43 -12.84
C SER A 155 0.94 12.46 -14.03
N ASP A 156 1.67 11.34 -14.06
CA ASP A 156 1.60 10.35 -15.13
C ASP A 156 1.10 8.99 -14.60
N THR A 157 -0.22 8.81 -14.66
CA THR A 157 -0.90 7.60 -14.18
C THR A 157 -0.52 6.32 -14.94
N ARG A 158 0.03 6.44 -16.16
CA ARG A 158 0.50 5.29 -16.96
C ARG A 158 1.68 4.57 -16.31
N LYS A 159 2.37 5.23 -15.38
CA LYS A 159 3.50 4.66 -14.61
C LYS A 159 3.05 3.66 -13.55
N ILE A 160 1.81 3.76 -13.06
CA ILE A 160 1.30 2.90 -11.99
C ILE A 160 1.20 1.44 -12.49
N GLY A 161 1.67 0.50 -11.68
CA GLY A 161 1.79 -0.92 -12.03
C GLY A 161 3.03 -1.27 -12.86
N ARG A 162 3.98 -0.34 -13.03
CA ARG A 162 5.18 -0.54 -13.85
C ARG A 162 6.47 -0.27 -13.08
N GLN A 163 7.55 -0.84 -13.57
CA GLN A 163 8.92 -0.44 -13.21
C GLN A 163 9.27 0.82 -14.02
N SER A 164 9.13 1.99 -13.43
CA SER A 164 9.19 3.27 -14.16
C SER A 164 9.81 4.42 -13.36
N SER A 165 10.11 4.23 -12.07
CA SER A 165 10.63 5.30 -11.23
C SER A 165 12.16 5.29 -11.14
N SER A 166 12.72 6.42 -10.68
CA SER A 166 14.15 6.56 -10.40
C SER A 166 14.50 6.26 -8.93
N GLY A 167 13.68 5.43 -8.24
CA GLY A 167 13.91 5.02 -6.86
C GLY A 167 12.69 5.18 -5.95
N CYS A 168 11.77 6.07 -6.28
CA CYS A 168 10.57 6.34 -5.49
C CYS A 168 9.44 5.34 -5.79
N VAL A 169 8.41 5.37 -4.94
CA VAL A 169 7.18 4.58 -5.07
C VAL A 169 6.03 5.54 -5.40
N GLY A 170 5.44 5.38 -6.58
CA GLY A 170 4.36 6.25 -7.04
C GLY A 170 3.00 5.59 -6.89
N LEU A 171 1.98 6.37 -6.51
CA LEU A 171 0.57 5.99 -6.45
C LEU A 171 -0.28 6.94 -7.31
N TYR A 172 -1.54 6.59 -7.55
CA TYR A 172 -2.53 7.56 -8.02
C TYR A 172 -2.71 8.67 -6.98
N ASN A 173 -3.05 9.89 -7.40
CA ASN A 173 -3.13 11.04 -6.50
C ASN A 173 -4.17 10.85 -5.39
N GLU A 174 -5.32 10.29 -5.69
CA GLU A 174 -6.36 9.98 -4.71
C GLU A 174 -5.92 8.90 -3.71
N GLN A 175 -5.11 7.94 -4.14
CA GLN A 175 -4.60 6.86 -3.29
C GLN A 175 -3.48 7.34 -2.35
N ILE A 176 -2.59 8.19 -2.84
CA ILE A 176 -1.59 8.79 -1.95
C ILE A 176 -2.23 9.75 -0.94
N GLU A 177 -3.28 10.48 -1.31
CA GLU A 177 -4.04 11.32 -0.39
C GLU A 177 -4.70 10.49 0.71
N GLU A 178 -5.34 9.37 0.35
CA GLU A 178 -5.90 8.42 1.30
C GLU A 178 -4.82 7.88 2.25
N LEU A 179 -3.71 7.35 1.71
CA LEU A 179 -2.60 6.83 2.49
C LEU A 179 -1.97 7.91 3.38
N PHE A 180 -1.86 9.14 2.87
CA PHE A 180 -1.32 10.28 3.59
C PHE A 180 -2.13 10.59 4.85
N ASN A 181 -3.45 10.50 4.79
CA ASN A 181 -4.33 10.74 5.94
C ASN A 181 -4.23 9.64 6.99
N LEU A 182 -3.93 8.40 6.60
CA LEU A 182 -3.81 7.24 7.48
C LEU A 182 -2.44 7.11 8.16
N VAL A 183 -1.39 7.61 7.51
CA VAL A 183 0.01 7.39 7.91
C VAL A 183 0.50 8.48 8.84
N GLU A 184 1.26 8.11 9.87
CA GLU A 184 1.93 9.02 10.81
C GLU A 184 3.44 9.13 10.52
N ILE A 185 4.04 10.23 10.99
CA ILE A 185 5.52 10.32 11.06
C ILE A 185 6.02 9.23 12.01
N GLY A 186 7.00 8.48 11.56
CA GLY A 186 7.55 7.32 12.29
C GLY A 186 6.93 5.98 11.87
N THR A 187 5.88 5.95 11.02
CA THR A 187 5.35 4.69 10.47
C THR A 187 6.47 3.91 9.79
N PRO A 188 6.71 2.64 10.21
CA PRO A 188 7.70 1.78 9.58
C PRO A 188 7.30 1.42 8.15
N VAL A 189 8.30 1.36 7.28
CA VAL A 189 8.16 0.99 5.87
C VAL A 189 9.16 -0.12 5.57
N ARG A 190 8.73 -1.20 4.94
CA ARG A 190 9.59 -2.24 4.38
C ARG A 190 9.43 -2.27 2.87
N ILE A 191 10.55 -2.31 2.16
CA ILE A 191 10.59 -2.46 0.69
C ILE A 191 11.26 -3.79 0.37
N LEU A 192 10.56 -4.66 -0.40
CA LEU A 192 10.99 -6.01 -0.82
C LEU A 192 11.35 -6.03 -2.29
#